data_2626acf02c9220746e11242df3144082
#
_entry.id   2626acf02c9220746e11242df3144082
#
_cell.length_a   1.000
_cell.length_b   1.000
_cell.length_c   1.000
_cell.angle_alpha   90.00
_cell.angle_beta   90.00
_cell.angle_gamma   90.00
#
_symmetry.space_group_name_H-M   'P 1'
#
loop_
_entity.id
_entity.type
_entity.pdbx_description
1 polymer ?
#
loop_
_entity_poly.entity_id
_entity_poly.type
_entity_poly.pdbx_seq_one_letter_code
_entity_poly.pdbx_strand_id
1 'polypeptide(L)'
;FTVFLRIFLLLFLILVTVLTVLSGIPDLEDGPDFYTLLLGSTIGMMIMSGANHLLMLFIGIEMTSVPSYAMVGFLKGRRQSSEAALKYVVYGAGAAGVMLYGISLIAGMLGTGDMPLIAERIGQLTGTASNFESPLVRTLMLAIVMVFVGLSFKLSLVPFHFWCPDAFEGASAEVAGYLSVASKAAAFGLLIRFCLALTGTIEGAASSPIYLFLGL
;
A
#
# COMPACT_ATOMS: atom_id res chain seq x y z
N PHE A 1 16.75 -2.86 -6.91
CA PHE A 1 15.49 -3.34 -6.32
C PHE A 1 14.26 -2.90 -7.14
N THR A 2 14.09 -1.61 -7.44
CA THR A 2 12.92 -1.06 -8.16
C THR A 2 12.72 -1.67 -9.54
N VAL A 3 13.79 -1.81 -10.33
CA VAL A 3 13.74 -2.40 -11.68
C VAL A 3 13.35 -3.88 -11.61
N PHE A 4 13.93 -4.62 -10.69
CA PHE A 4 13.58 -6.03 -10.47
C PHE A 4 12.10 -6.19 -10.11
N LEU A 5 11.60 -5.39 -9.18
CA LEU A 5 10.20 -5.43 -8.78
C LEU A 5 9.26 -5.09 -9.94
N ARG A 6 9.60 -4.10 -10.76
CA ARG A 6 8.82 -3.74 -11.96
C ARG A 6 8.79 -4.86 -12.99
N ILE A 7 9.93 -5.50 -13.26
CA ILE A 7 9.98 -6.65 -14.18
C ILE A 7 9.12 -7.79 -13.63
N PHE A 8 9.22 -8.10 -12.34
CA PHE A 8 8.38 -9.11 -11.68
C PHE A 8 6.88 -8.80 -11.86
N LEU A 9 6.46 -7.56 -11.61
CA LEU A 9 5.07 -7.13 -11.76
C LEU A 9 4.56 -7.26 -13.19
N LEU A 10 5.40 -6.93 -14.20
CA LEU A 10 5.06 -7.09 -15.61
C LEU A 10 4.93 -8.57 -16.01
N LEU A 11 5.86 -9.42 -15.59
CA LEU A 11 5.77 -10.87 -15.83
C LEU A 11 4.51 -11.45 -15.19
N PHE A 12 4.19 -11.01 -13.97
CA PHE A 12 3.00 -11.48 -13.29
C PHE A 12 1.71 -10.98 -13.96
N LEU A 13 1.69 -9.74 -14.47
CA LEU A 13 0.59 -9.23 -15.28
C LEU A 13 0.35 -10.09 -16.53
N ILE A 14 1.41 -10.45 -17.26
CA ILE A 14 1.32 -11.32 -18.43
C ILE A 14 0.75 -12.68 -18.03
N LEU A 15 1.24 -13.28 -16.95
CA LEU A 15 0.74 -14.55 -16.44
C LEU A 15 -0.76 -14.49 -16.13
N VAL A 16 -1.20 -13.48 -15.38
CA VAL A 16 -2.62 -13.32 -15.03
C VAL A 16 -3.46 -13.07 -16.26
N THR A 17 -3.00 -12.26 -17.22
CA THR A 17 -3.71 -12.04 -18.48
C THR A 17 -3.87 -13.34 -19.27
N VAL A 18 -2.84 -14.18 -19.37
CA VAL A 18 -2.94 -15.49 -20.01
C VAL A 18 -3.93 -16.39 -19.28
N LEU A 19 -3.90 -16.43 -17.95
CA LEU A 19 -4.83 -17.24 -17.17
C LEU A 19 -6.28 -16.79 -17.35
N THR A 20 -6.56 -15.49 -17.37
CA THR A 20 -7.92 -14.96 -17.58
C THR A 20 -8.44 -15.28 -18.99
N VAL A 21 -7.59 -15.25 -20.00
CA VAL A 21 -7.97 -15.65 -21.37
C VAL A 21 -8.26 -17.16 -21.45
N LEU A 22 -7.47 -17.99 -20.77
CA LEU A 22 -7.65 -19.45 -20.76
C LEU A 22 -8.88 -19.88 -19.97
N SER A 23 -9.21 -19.21 -18.87
CA SER A 23 -10.39 -19.51 -18.04
C SER A 23 -11.69 -18.96 -18.61
N GLY A 24 -11.62 -18.04 -19.61
CA GLY A 24 -12.79 -17.41 -20.19
C GLY A 24 -13.51 -16.44 -19.23
N ILE A 25 -12.81 -15.96 -18.22
CA ILE A 25 -13.29 -14.91 -17.30
C ILE A 25 -12.39 -13.69 -17.52
N PRO A 26 -12.93 -12.57 -17.90
CA PRO A 26 -14.34 -12.15 -18.08
C PRO A 26 -14.97 -12.63 -19.40
N ASP A 27 -16.30 -12.58 -19.47
CA ASP A 27 -17.02 -12.77 -20.71
C ASP A 27 -16.61 -11.74 -21.77
N LEU A 28 -16.82 -12.05 -23.06
CA LEU A 28 -16.39 -11.18 -24.16
C LEU A 28 -16.93 -9.75 -24.08
N GLU A 29 -18.11 -9.54 -23.54
CA GLU A 29 -18.73 -8.22 -23.38
C GLU A 29 -18.06 -7.39 -22.29
N ASP A 30 -17.66 -8.01 -21.19
CA ASP A 30 -17.05 -7.36 -20.03
C ASP A 30 -15.50 -7.34 -20.08
N GLY A 31 -14.92 -7.95 -21.10
CA GLY A 31 -13.46 -8.07 -21.27
C GLY A 31 -12.71 -6.74 -21.22
N PRO A 32 -13.11 -5.72 -22.02
CA PRO A 32 -12.41 -4.43 -22.05
C PRO A 32 -12.37 -3.74 -20.69
N ASP A 33 -13.45 -3.81 -19.93
CA ASP A 33 -13.55 -3.20 -18.60
C ASP A 33 -12.62 -3.89 -17.60
N PHE A 34 -12.62 -5.23 -17.61
CA PHE A 34 -11.73 -6.02 -16.75
C PHE A 34 -10.25 -5.73 -17.00
N TYR A 35 -9.82 -5.76 -18.26
CA TYR A 35 -8.42 -5.51 -18.59
C TYR A 35 -8.01 -4.06 -18.34
N THR A 36 -8.92 -3.10 -18.48
CA THR A 36 -8.68 -1.70 -18.10
C THR A 36 -8.43 -1.59 -16.58
N LEU A 37 -9.23 -2.26 -15.76
CA LEU A 37 -9.03 -2.30 -14.30
C LEU A 37 -7.72 -2.99 -13.93
N LEU A 38 -7.40 -4.12 -14.57
CA LEU A 38 -6.16 -4.87 -14.34
C LEU A 38 -4.92 -4.03 -14.67
N LEU A 39 -4.92 -3.35 -15.82
CA LEU A 39 -3.85 -2.47 -16.24
C LEU A 39 -3.74 -1.24 -15.33
N GLY A 40 -4.86 -0.60 -14.98
CA GLY A 40 -4.89 0.54 -14.06
C GLY A 40 -4.32 0.19 -12.69
N SER A 41 -4.71 -0.97 -12.13
CA SER A 41 -4.15 -1.49 -10.88
C SER A 41 -2.64 -1.75 -10.99
N THR A 42 -2.18 -2.30 -12.12
CA THR A 42 -0.75 -2.56 -12.35
C THR A 42 0.05 -1.28 -12.44
N ILE A 43 -0.47 -0.22 -13.08
CA ILE A 43 0.15 1.11 -13.08
C ILE A 43 0.31 1.62 -11.64
N GLY A 44 -0.72 1.47 -10.80
CA GLY A 44 -0.62 1.81 -9.38
C GLY A 44 0.53 1.09 -8.67
N MET A 45 0.72 -0.21 -8.93
CA MET A 45 1.84 -1.00 -8.39
C MET A 45 3.20 -0.52 -8.91
N MET A 46 3.27 -0.11 -10.19
CA MET A 46 4.49 0.49 -10.76
C MET A 46 4.86 1.80 -10.08
N ILE A 47 3.86 2.64 -9.76
CA ILE A 47 4.05 3.88 -9.00
C ILE A 47 4.54 3.54 -7.58
N MET A 48 3.90 2.59 -6.87
CA MET A 48 4.34 2.15 -5.55
C MET A 48 5.80 1.72 -5.54
N SER A 49 6.24 0.96 -6.54
CA SER A 49 7.60 0.45 -6.63
C SER A 49 8.66 1.55 -6.73
N GLY A 50 8.30 2.74 -7.20
CA GLY A 50 9.20 3.87 -7.44
C GLY A 50 8.88 5.12 -6.61
N ALA A 51 7.93 5.07 -5.69
CA ALA A 51 7.52 6.23 -4.92
C ALA A 51 8.66 6.77 -4.04
N ASN A 52 8.96 8.06 -4.18
CA ASN A 52 9.94 8.80 -3.37
C ASN A 52 9.30 9.98 -2.62
N HIS A 53 7.99 10.14 -2.72
CA HIS A 53 7.24 11.19 -2.06
C HIS A 53 6.01 10.59 -1.36
N LEU A 54 5.66 11.06 -0.17
CA LEU A 54 4.54 10.53 0.62
C LEU A 54 3.20 10.55 -0.13
N LEU A 55 2.95 11.60 -0.93
CA LEU A 55 1.75 11.67 -1.74
C LEU A 55 1.74 10.61 -2.86
N MET A 56 2.89 10.33 -3.48
CA MET A 56 3.01 9.27 -4.50
C MET A 56 2.84 7.88 -3.89
N LEU A 57 3.26 7.68 -2.62
CA LEU A 57 2.96 6.49 -1.84
C LEU A 57 1.43 6.29 -1.75
N PHE A 58 0.72 7.32 -1.32
CA PHE A 58 -0.74 7.29 -1.20
C PHE A 58 -1.42 7.02 -2.55
N ILE A 59 -1.07 7.81 -3.59
CA ILE A 59 -1.65 7.65 -4.93
C ILE A 59 -1.40 6.25 -5.49
N GLY A 60 -0.20 5.70 -5.33
CA GLY A 60 0.13 4.35 -5.81
C GLY A 60 -0.73 3.27 -5.14
N ILE A 61 -0.96 3.38 -3.83
CA ILE A 61 -1.83 2.48 -3.08
C ILE A 61 -3.28 2.60 -3.59
N GLU A 62 -3.80 3.82 -3.74
CA GLU A 62 -5.19 4.03 -4.17
C GLU A 62 -5.43 3.64 -5.62
N MET A 63 -4.51 3.97 -6.54
CA MET A 63 -4.57 3.51 -7.93
C MET A 63 -4.54 1.98 -8.07
N THR A 64 -3.94 1.29 -7.10
CA THR A 64 -3.99 -0.18 -7.06
C THR A 64 -5.31 -0.66 -6.43
N SER A 65 -5.80 0.02 -5.41
CA SER A 65 -6.90 -0.43 -4.56
C SER A 65 -8.25 -0.26 -5.24
N VAL A 66 -8.53 0.92 -5.82
CA VAL A 66 -9.84 1.22 -6.42
C VAL A 66 -10.20 0.26 -7.56
N PRO A 67 -9.31 -0.01 -8.54
CA PRO A 67 -9.59 -1.04 -9.53
C PRO A 67 -9.72 -2.45 -8.92
N SER A 68 -8.96 -2.76 -7.85
CA SER A 68 -9.03 -4.04 -7.17
C SER A 68 -10.39 -4.29 -6.52
N TYR A 69 -11.02 -3.26 -5.96
CA TYR A 69 -12.37 -3.36 -5.40
C TYR A 69 -13.38 -3.77 -6.48
N ALA A 70 -13.30 -3.15 -7.65
CA ALA A 70 -14.17 -3.48 -8.79
C ALA A 70 -13.90 -4.89 -9.32
N MET A 71 -12.62 -5.31 -9.42
CA MET A 71 -12.26 -6.66 -9.88
C MET A 71 -12.74 -7.76 -8.93
N VAL A 72 -12.73 -7.54 -7.60
CA VAL A 72 -13.29 -8.50 -6.62
C VAL A 72 -14.79 -8.67 -6.82
N GLY A 73 -15.51 -7.58 -7.14
CA GLY A 73 -16.95 -7.60 -7.42
C GLY A 73 -17.33 -7.97 -8.87
N PHE A 74 -16.38 -8.39 -9.69
CA PHE A 74 -16.58 -8.50 -11.14
C PHE A 74 -17.52 -9.64 -11.56
N LEU A 75 -17.65 -10.68 -10.75
CA LEU A 75 -18.54 -11.81 -11.02
C LEU A 75 -20.00 -11.40 -10.80
N LYS A 76 -20.63 -10.91 -11.88
CA LYS A 76 -22.03 -10.46 -11.88
C LYS A 76 -22.98 -11.61 -11.46
N GLY A 77 -23.98 -11.27 -10.65
CA GLY A 77 -24.99 -12.21 -10.16
C GLY A 77 -24.55 -13.09 -8.97
N ARG A 78 -23.31 -13.04 -8.53
CA ARG A 78 -22.85 -13.70 -7.31
C ARG A 78 -22.95 -12.74 -6.11
N ARG A 79 -23.88 -13.04 -5.19
CA ARG A 79 -24.04 -12.25 -3.95
C ARG A 79 -22.75 -12.14 -3.14
N GLN A 80 -22.01 -13.23 -3.04
CA GLN A 80 -20.73 -13.30 -2.34
C GLN A 80 -19.70 -12.31 -2.92
N SER A 81 -19.61 -12.21 -4.25
CA SER A 81 -18.71 -11.27 -4.93
C SER A 81 -19.05 -9.80 -4.62
N SER A 82 -20.33 -9.45 -4.68
CA SER A 82 -20.80 -8.09 -4.35
C SER A 82 -20.58 -7.73 -2.88
N GLU A 83 -20.83 -8.67 -1.97
CA GLU A 83 -20.62 -8.51 -0.53
C GLU A 83 -19.12 -8.35 -0.23
N ALA A 84 -18.26 -9.18 -0.82
CA ALA A 84 -16.81 -9.12 -0.70
C ALA A 84 -16.25 -7.78 -1.17
N ALA A 85 -16.70 -7.30 -2.34
CA ALA A 85 -16.31 -6.00 -2.88
C ALA A 85 -16.71 -4.86 -1.94
N LEU A 86 -17.95 -4.88 -1.42
CA LEU A 86 -18.44 -3.85 -0.50
C LEU A 86 -17.61 -3.81 0.79
N LYS A 87 -17.35 -4.97 1.41
CA LYS A 87 -16.49 -5.05 2.61
C LYS A 87 -15.08 -4.53 2.31
N TYR A 88 -14.51 -4.92 1.18
CA TYR A 88 -13.17 -4.50 0.78
C TYR A 88 -13.08 -2.99 0.59
N VAL A 89 -14.06 -2.36 -0.08
CA VAL A 89 -14.13 -0.90 -0.26
C VAL A 89 -14.27 -0.18 1.08
N VAL A 90 -15.17 -0.61 1.95
CA VAL A 90 -15.45 0.07 3.22
C VAL A 90 -14.22 0.06 4.14
N TYR A 91 -13.60 -1.11 4.31
CA TYR A 91 -12.38 -1.23 5.11
C TYR A 91 -11.20 -0.49 4.46
N GLY A 92 -11.09 -0.55 3.13
CA GLY A 92 -10.04 0.12 2.38
C GLY A 92 -10.12 1.63 2.47
N ALA A 93 -11.31 2.20 2.28
CA ALA A 93 -11.52 3.65 2.39
C ALA A 93 -11.22 4.15 3.81
N GLY A 94 -11.61 3.40 4.85
CA GLY A 94 -11.27 3.72 6.23
C GLY A 94 -9.75 3.74 6.47
N ALA A 95 -9.04 2.70 6.04
CA ALA A 95 -7.58 2.60 6.18
C ALA A 95 -6.86 3.70 5.38
N ALA A 96 -7.34 4.02 4.17
CA ALA A 96 -6.81 5.09 3.32
C ALA A 96 -6.98 6.46 3.97
N GLY A 97 -8.13 6.76 4.56
CA GLY A 97 -8.38 8.02 5.26
C GLY A 97 -7.43 8.20 6.45
N VAL A 98 -7.23 7.15 7.26
CA VAL A 98 -6.27 7.16 8.38
C VAL A 98 -4.85 7.39 7.87
N MET A 99 -4.43 6.67 6.83
CA MET A 99 -3.10 6.82 6.23
C MET A 99 -2.86 8.23 5.67
N LEU A 100 -3.84 8.79 4.95
CA LEU A 100 -3.73 10.13 4.37
C LEU A 100 -3.59 11.20 5.46
N TYR A 101 -4.32 11.05 6.56
CA TYR A 101 -4.18 11.94 7.71
C TYR A 101 -2.80 11.82 8.35
N GLY A 102 -2.27 10.61 8.51
CA GLY A 102 -0.89 10.39 8.96
C GLY A 102 0.15 11.03 8.05
N ILE A 103 0.01 10.88 6.73
CA ILE A 103 0.86 11.56 5.72
C ILE A 103 0.81 13.08 5.87
N SER A 104 -0.39 13.63 6.04
CA SER A 104 -0.58 15.08 6.24
C SER A 104 0.13 15.60 7.50
N LEU A 105 0.04 14.84 8.60
CA LEU A 105 0.75 15.19 9.84
C LEU A 105 2.27 15.14 9.65
N ILE A 106 2.81 14.09 9.05
CA ILE A 106 4.25 13.98 8.77
C ILE A 106 4.72 15.15 7.92
N ALA A 107 4.06 15.40 6.78
CA ALA A 107 4.41 16.49 5.88
C ALA A 107 4.28 17.86 6.53
N GLY A 108 3.24 18.10 7.33
CA GLY A 108 3.02 19.35 8.06
C GLY A 108 4.09 19.62 9.13
N MET A 109 4.50 18.58 9.86
CA MET A 109 5.50 18.72 10.94
C MET A 109 6.93 18.84 10.41
N LEU A 110 7.26 18.09 9.36
CA LEU A 110 8.61 18.08 8.77
C LEU A 110 8.80 19.15 7.69
N GLY A 111 7.71 19.76 7.21
CA GLY A 111 7.73 20.73 6.11
C GLY A 111 8.13 20.11 4.77
N THR A 112 8.07 18.77 4.64
CA THR A 112 8.41 18.04 3.41
C THR A 112 7.63 16.74 3.31
N GLY A 113 7.31 16.35 2.07
CA GLY A 113 6.78 15.02 1.75
C GLY A 113 7.80 14.13 1.02
N ASP A 114 9.00 14.64 0.74
CA ASP A 114 10.06 13.91 0.05
C ASP A 114 10.72 12.88 0.99
N MET A 115 10.60 11.60 0.66
CA MET A 115 11.13 10.51 1.50
C MET A 115 12.62 10.64 1.82
N PRO A 116 13.51 11.02 0.89
CA PRO A 116 14.93 11.21 1.19
C PRO A 116 15.21 12.27 2.25
N LEU A 117 14.36 13.31 2.34
CA LEU A 117 14.53 14.40 3.30
C LEU A 117 13.88 14.11 4.66
N ILE A 118 12.99 13.11 4.75
CA ILE A 118 12.27 12.78 5.98
C ILE A 118 13.24 12.40 7.10
N ALA A 119 14.19 11.49 6.82
CA ALA A 119 15.17 11.05 7.82
C ALA A 119 16.00 12.20 8.37
N GLU A 120 16.48 13.09 7.50
CA GLU A 120 17.25 14.28 7.90
C GLU A 120 16.42 15.19 8.80
N ARG A 121 15.18 15.48 8.41
CA ARG A 121 14.27 16.34 9.20
C ARG A 121 13.89 15.72 10.53
N ILE A 122 13.68 14.40 10.56
CA ILE A 122 13.46 13.67 11.81
C ILE A 122 14.68 13.79 12.71
N GLY A 123 15.90 13.63 12.19
CA GLY A 123 17.15 13.79 12.93
C GLY A 123 17.30 15.20 13.53
N GLN A 124 16.96 16.23 12.78
CA GLN A 124 16.97 17.62 13.24
C GLN A 124 15.96 17.84 14.39
N LEU A 125 14.76 17.31 14.28
CA LEU A 125 13.71 17.43 15.31
C LEU A 125 14.05 16.63 16.58
N THR A 126 14.56 15.41 16.44
CA THR A 126 14.88 14.55 17.58
C THR A 126 16.18 14.94 18.26
N GLY A 127 17.14 15.53 17.54
CA GLY A 127 18.37 16.08 18.11
C GLY A 127 18.15 17.24 19.07
N THR A 128 17.08 18.02 18.87
CA THR A 128 16.66 19.11 19.77
C THR A 128 15.72 18.65 20.89
N ALA A 129 15.02 17.51 20.70
CA ALA A 129 14.02 16.98 21.63
C ALA A 129 14.34 15.49 21.94
N SER A 130 15.38 15.26 22.74
CA SER A 130 15.92 13.92 23.04
C SER A 130 15.00 12.99 23.84
N ASN A 131 13.79 13.43 24.22
CA ASN A 131 12.89 12.67 25.08
C ASN A 131 11.56 12.33 24.39
N PHE A 132 11.09 11.07 24.57
CA PHE A 132 9.73 10.63 24.24
C PHE A 132 8.61 11.49 24.87
N GLU A 133 8.94 12.34 25.82
CA GLU A 133 8.01 13.25 26.49
C GLU A 133 7.62 14.47 25.66
N SER A 134 8.40 14.81 24.61
CA SER A 134 8.07 15.91 23.72
C SER A 134 6.74 15.66 22.98
N PRO A 135 5.76 16.58 23.06
CA PRO A 135 4.49 16.45 22.33
C PRO A 135 4.69 16.26 20.82
N LEU A 136 5.71 16.90 20.27
CA LEU A 136 6.05 16.84 18.85
C LEU A 136 6.50 15.43 18.44
N VAL A 137 7.36 14.78 19.23
CA VAL A 137 7.80 13.39 18.97
C VAL A 137 6.62 12.43 19.07
N ARG A 138 5.73 12.58 20.05
CA ARG A 138 4.52 11.75 20.18
C ARG A 138 3.58 11.87 18.99
N THR A 139 3.37 13.11 18.50
CA THR A 139 2.53 13.34 17.33
C THR A 139 3.15 12.73 16.07
N LEU A 140 4.48 12.84 15.91
CA LEU A 140 5.17 12.21 14.78
C LEU A 140 5.07 10.69 14.83
N MET A 141 5.23 10.06 16.00
CA MET A 141 5.04 8.62 16.16
C MET A 141 3.62 8.19 15.82
N LEU A 142 2.61 8.93 16.30
CA LEU A 142 1.22 8.67 15.96
C LEU A 142 1.01 8.76 14.44
N ALA A 143 1.56 9.78 13.79
CA ALA A 143 1.45 9.96 12.35
C ALA A 143 2.09 8.80 11.57
N ILE A 144 3.25 8.32 12.01
CA ILE A 144 3.92 7.14 11.44
C ILE A 144 3.03 5.89 11.59
N VAL A 145 2.47 5.64 12.79
CA VAL A 145 1.54 4.53 13.03
C VAL A 145 0.33 4.62 12.09
N MET A 146 -0.22 5.81 11.87
CA MET A 146 -1.35 6.00 10.95
C MET A 146 -1.00 5.64 9.50
N VAL A 147 0.21 5.93 9.04
CA VAL A 147 0.69 5.48 7.73
C VAL A 147 0.82 3.96 7.69
N PHE A 148 1.34 3.36 8.77
CA PHE A 148 1.42 1.90 8.89
C PHE A 148 0.05 1.21 8.88
N VAL A 149 -1.02 1.84 9.34
CA VAL A 149 -2.39 1.30 9.23
C VAL A 149 -2.74 1.04 7.76
N GLY A 150 -2.52 2.00 6.86
CA GLY A 150 -2.79 1.83 5.43
C GLY A 150 -1.91 0.77 4.77
N LEU A 151 -0.61 0.75 5.09
CA LEU A 151 0.32 -0.27 4.60
C LEU A 151 -0.04 -1.66 5.12
N SER A 152 -0.42 -1.78 6.41
CA SER A 152 -0.84 -3.02 7.04
C SER A 152 -2.13 -3.56 6.44
N PHE A 153 -3.10 -2.68 6.15
CA PHE A 153 -4.30 -3.04 5.42
C PHE A 153 -3.93 -3.63 4.05
N LYS A 154 -3.08 -2.97 3.27
CA LYS A 154 -2.67 -3.43 1.93
C LYS A 154 -1.93 -4.77 1.97
N LEU A 155 -1.11 -5.00 2.99
CA LEU A 155 -0.38 -6.25 3.22
C LEU A 155 -1.21 -7.33 3.91
N SER A 156 -2.43 -7.01 4.35
CA SER A 156 -3.29 -7.90 5.14
C SER A 156 -2.62 -8.35 6.45
N LEU A 157 -1.91 -7.44 7.13
CA LEU A 157 -1.30 -7.71 8.43
C LEU A 157 -2.35 -7.65 9.55
N VAL A 158 -2.16 -8.44 10.59
CA VAL A 158 -2.98 -8.36 11.82
C VAL A 158 -2.73 -7.00 12.51
N PRO A 159 -3.78 -6.26 12.91
CA PRO A 159 -5.20 -6.60 12.94
C PRO A 159 -6.00 -6.20 11.69
N PHE A 160 -5.40 -5.66 10.64
CA PHE A 160 -6.07 -5.09 9.46
C PHE A 160 -6.33 -6.11 8.32
N HIS A 161 -6.44 -7.40 8.63
CA HIS A 161 -6.56 -8.50 7.66
C HIS A 161 -8.00 -8.94 7.37
N PHE A 162 -9.01 -8.43 8.09
CA PHE A 162 -10.40 -8.91 8.06
C PHE A 162 -11.04 -8.91 6.67
N TRP A 163 -10.62 -8.03 5.79
CA TRP A 163 -11.12 -7.96 4.42
C TRP A 163 -10.65 -9.12 3.52
N CYS A 164 -9.49 -9.70 3.86
CA CYS A 164 -8.75 -10.60 2.97
C CYS A 164 -9.47 -11.94 2.71
N PRO A 165 -9.99 -12.66 3.74
CA PRO A 165 -10.74 -13.90 3.50
C PRO A 165 -11.98 -13.68 2.63
N ASP A 166 -12.79 -12.67 2.95
CA ASP A 166 -14.02 -12.36 2.19
C ASP A 166 -13.70 -11.97 0.73
N ALA A 167 -12.68 -11.12 0.53
CA ALA A 167 -12.28 -10.69 -0.81
C ALA A 167 -11.78 -11.86 -1.68
N PHE A 168 -11.03 -12.81 -1.10
CA PHE A 168 -10.53 -13.96 -1.85
C PHE A 168 -11.59 -15.02 -2.09
N GLU A 169 -12.60 -15.16 -1.22
CA GLU A 169 -13.74 -16.04 -1.44
C GLU A 169 -14.67 -15.51 -2.54
N GLY A 170 -14.90 -14.18 -2.56
CA GLY A 170 -15.81 -13.54 -3.51
C GLY A 170 -15.23 -13.28 -4.89
N ALA A 171 -13.91 -13.18 -5.02
CA ALA A 171 -13.22 -12.94 -6.28
C ALA A 171 -13.11 -14.20 -7.16
N SER A 172 -12.82 -14.02 -8.46
CA SER A 172 -12.35 -15.13 -9.31
C SER A 172 -10.95 -15.56 -8.88
N ALA A 173 -10.56 -16.81 -9.20
CA ALA A 173 -9.26 -17.36 -8.82
C ALA A 173 -8.08 -16.51 -9.35
N GLU A 174 -8.21 -15.99 -10.58
CA GLU A 174 -7.21 -15.15 -11.23
C GLU A 174 -7.04 -13.83 -10.50
N VAL A 175 -8.15 -13.19 -10.12
CA VAL A 175 -8.13 -11.92 -9.34
C VAL A 175 -7.58 -12.17 -7.93
N ALA A 176 -7.99 -13.25 -7.27
CA ALA A 176 -7.46 -13.63 -5.97
C ALA A 176 -5.93 -13.89 -6.04
N GLY A 177 -5.46 -14.61 -7.07
CA GLY A 177 -4.04 -14.81 -7.36
C GLY A 177 -3.29 -13.48 -7.58
N TYR A 178 -3.85 -12.59 -8.40
CA TYR A 178 -3.27 -11.27 -8.65
C TYR A 178 -3.14 -10.43 -7.38
N LEU A 179 -4.17 -10.37 -6.57
CA LEU A 179 -4.16 -9.61 -5.32
C LEU A 179 -3.25 -10.21 -4.25
N SER A 180 -3.14 -11.56 -4.22
CA SER A 180 -2.31 -12.24 -3.21
C SER A 180 -0.83 -12.10 -3.47
N VAL A 181 -0.39 -11.97 -4.73
CA VAL A 181 1.03 -11.95 -5.11
C VAL A 181 1.47 -10.55 -5.54
N ALA A 182 0.95 -10.03 -6.67
CA ALA A 182 1.44 -8.78 -7.25
C ALA A 182 1.20 -7.57 -6.35
N SER A 183 -0.03 -7.44 -5.83
CA SER A 183 -0.39 -6.32 -4.95
C SER A 183 0.44 -6.32 -3.66
N LYS A 184 0.66 -7.50 -3.07
CA LYS A 184 1.45 -7.62 -1.83
C LYS A 184 2.94 -7.40 -2.07
N ALA A 185 3.49 -7.90 -3.19
CA ALA A 185 4.89 -7.65 -3.55
C ALA A 185 5.16 -6.14 -3.73
N ALA A 186 4.27 -5.43 -4.43
CA ALA A 186 4.39 -3.98 -4.59
C ALA A 186 4.28 -3.22 -3.26
N ALA A 187 3.31 -3.61 -2.40
CA ALA A 187 3.12 -3.00 -1.08
C ALA A 187 4.30 -3.28 -0.15
N PHE A 188 4.89 -4.48 -0.22
CA PHE A 188 6.09 -4.82 0.56
C PHE A 188 7.30 -3.99 0.11
N GLY A 189 7.47 -3.81 -1.20
CA GLY A 189 8.49 -2.92 -1.73
C GLY A 189 8.35 -1.47 -1.28
N LEU A 190 7.09 -0.99 -1.20
CA LEU A 190 6.78 0.33 -0.69
C LEU A 190 7.04 0.44 0.83
N LEU A 191 6.68 -0.58 1.60
CA LEU A 191 6.97 -0.65 3.03
C LEU A 191 8.46 -0.52 3.32
N ILE A 192 9.31 -1.28 2.59
CA ILE A 192 10.76 -1.19 2.73
C ILE A 192 11.24 0.24 2.45
N ARG A 193 10.75 0.87 1.37
CA ARG A 193 11.09 2.27 1.05
C ARG A 193 10.68 3.24 2.14
N PHE A 194 9.49 3.08 2.67
CA PHE A 194 9.00 3.93 3.75
C PHE A 194 9.83 3.75 5.03
N CYS A 195 10.16 2.53 5.41
CA CYS A 195 11.05 2.27 6.55
C CYS A 195 12.44 2.90 6.34
N LEU A 196 13.02 2.75 5.15
CA LEU A 196 14.30 3.39 4.83
C LEU A 196 14.22 4.92 4.86
N ALA A 197 13.10 5.51 4.46
CA ALA A 197 12.86 6.94 4.55
C ALA A 197 12.77 7.45 6.00
N LEU A 198 12.28 6.62 6.93
CA LEU A 198 12.22 6.97 8.35
C LEU A 198 13.58 6.84 9.04
N THR A 199 14.37 5.85 8.64
CA THR A 199 15.61 5.47 9.33
C THR A 199 16.85 6.15 8.75
N GLY A 200 16.81 6.60 7.51
CA GLY A 200 17.98 7.13 6.82
C GLY A 200 19.04 6.07 6.54
N THR A 201 20.20 6.50 6.10
CA THR A 201 21.39 5.65 6.00
C THR A 201 21.99 5.43 7.40
N ILE A 202 22.22 4.21 7.74
CA ILE A 202 22.49 3.61 9.07
C ILE A 202 23.63 4.25 9.90
N GLU A 203 24.41 5.17 9.36
CA GLU A 203 25.52 5.78 10.08
C GLU A 203 25.05 6.85 11.08
N GLY A 204 24.90 6.45 12.33
CA GLY A 204 24.61 7.33 13.46
C GLY A 204 23.19 7.28 14.06
N ALA A 205 22.31 6.49 13.49
CA ALA A 205 20.86 6.52 13.85
C ALA A 205 20.47 5.54 14.96
N ALA A 206 21.37 4.68 15.45
CA ALA A 206 21.06 3.64 16.44
C ALA A 206 20.53 4.14 17.80
N SER A 207 20.61 5.44 18.08
CA SER A 207 20.09 6.06 19.30
C SER A 207 18.81 6.88 19.11
N SER A 208 18.25 6.93 17.88
CA SER A 208 17.02 7.66 17.61
C SER A 208 15.82 6.96 18.26
N PRO A 209 14.90 7.68 18.92
CA PRO A 209 13.67 7.12 19.48
C PRO A 209 12.83 6.35 18.45
N ILE A 210 12.93 6.69 17.17
CA ILE A 210 12.19 6.04 16.08
C ILE A 210 12.74 4.64 15.79
N TYR A 211 14.06 4.42 15.88
CA TYR A 211 14.64 3.07 15.75
C TYR A 211 14.20 2.16 16.89
N LEU A 212 14.22 2.67 18.11
CA LEU A 212 13.71 1.92 19.26
C LEU A 212 12.22 1.61 19.13
N PHE A 213 11.44 2.54 18.57
CA PHE A 213 10.01 2.35 18.31
C PHE A 213 9.74 1.31 17.19
N LEU A 214 10.56 1.29 16.15
CA LEU A 214 10.44 0.33 15.03
C LEU A 214 11.05 -1.04 15.36
N GLY A 215 11.76 -1.18 16.48
CA GLY A 215 12.42 -2.42 16.86
C GLY A 215 13.62 -2.79 15.98
N LEU A 216 14.29 -1.79 15.41
CA LEU A 216 15.45 -1.94 14.50
C LEU A 216 16.77 -1.66 15.22
#